data_0181682010034e9623bb33c24b8a4aa1
#
_entry.id   0181682010034e9623bb33c24b8a4aa1
#
_cell.length_a   1.000
_cell.length_b   1.000
_cell.length_c   1.000
_cell.angle_alpha   90.00
_cell.angle_beta   90.00
_cell.angle_gamma   90.00
#
_symmetry.space_group_name_H-M   'P 1'
#
loop_
_entity.id
_entity.type
_entity.pdbx_description
1 polymer ?
#
loop_
_entity_poly.entity_id
_entity_poly.type
_entity_poly.pdbx_seq_one_letter_code
_entity_poly.pdbx_strand_id
1 'polypeptide(L)'
;MTVSAINSTASQSSSGLDFQSLLQIILQQLTYQDPLKPMDNFEFVSQLAQFSELQQIQTLNTSITSLLTTQASLQATGLLGQTVDYSTNGSTTSTGTVQSVTFSNGQPSLTIATAGGQTTANVALSAITQIHSATTKAQ
;
A
#
# COMPACT_ATOMS: atom_id res chain seq x y z
N MET A 1 -1.89 -41.13 -17.42
CA MET A 1 -1.40 -40.66 -16.11
C MET A 1 -0.54 -39.45 -16.38
N THR A 2 -1.09 -38.24 -16.16
CA THR A 2 -0.41 -36.97 -16.37
C THR A 2 0.03 -36.46 -14.99
N VAL A 3 1.32 -36.36 -14.80
CA VAL A 3 1.93 -35.82 -13.58
C VAL A 3 1.87 -34.29 -13.67
N SER A 4 1.06 -33.65 -12.84
CA SER A 4 1.07 -32.19 -12.67
C SER A 4 2.35 -31.76 -11.94
N ALA A 5 3.17 -30.96 -12.61
CA ALA A 5 4.32 -30.33 -12.03
C ALA A 5 3.85 -29.27 -11.03
N ILE A 6 4.18 -29.48 -9.76
CA ILE A 6 4.01 -28.48 -8.70
C ILE A 6 5.10 -27.43 -8.90
N ASN A 7 4.71 -26.29 -9.46
CA ASN A 7 5.58 -25.13 -9.54
C ASN A 7 5.61 -24.44 -8.17
N SER A 8 6.53 -24.86 -7.30
CA SER A 8 6.79 -24.21 -6.04
C SER A 8 7.46 -22.86 -6.32
N THR A 9 6.67 -21.79 -6.34
CA THR A 9 7.21 -20.45 -6.30
C THR A 9 7.83 -20.25 -4.92
N ALA A 10 9.13 -20.46 -4.82
CA ALA A 10 9.90 -20.07 -3.66
C ALA A 10 9.79 -18.55 -3.53
N SER A 11 8.99 -18.09 -2.57
CA SER A 11 9.06 -16.71 -2.08
C SER A 11 10.49 -16.49 -1.59
N GLN A 12 11.31 -15.83 -2.38
CA GLN A 12 12.56 -15.26 -1.89
C GLN A 12 12.18 -14.19 -0.86
N SER A 13 12.17 -14.60 0.40
CA SER A 13 12.33 -13.68 1.49
C SER A 13 13.64 -12.94 1.22
N SER A 14 13.55 -11.68 0.78
CA SER A 14 14.69 -10.78 0.77
C SER A 14 15.14 -10.69 2.23
N SER A 15 16.16 -11.50 2.54
CA SER A 15 16.84 -11.52 3.82
C SER A 15 17.40 -10.11 4.02
N GLY A 16 16.63 -9.25 4.69
CA GLY A 16 17.24 -8.12 5.35
C GLY A 16 18.33 -8.71 6.23
N LEU A 17 19.57 -8.42 5.91
CA LEU A 17 20.69 -8.75 6.78
C LEU A 17 20.31 -8.20 8.14
N ASP A 18 20.01 -9.14 9.06
CA ASP A 18 19.56 -8.78 10.38
C ASP A 18 20.69 -7.97 11.02
N PHE A 19 20.44 -6.70 11.29
CA PHE A 19 21.42 -5.77 11.89
C PHE A 19 22.04 -6.39 13.15
N GLN A 20 21.27 -7.21 13.88
CA GLN A 20 21.78 -7.95 15.03
C GLN A 20 22.83 -9.00 14.64
N SER A 21 22.62 -9.74 13.55
CA SER A 21 23.58 -10.74 13.07
C SER A 21 24.87 -10.07 12.61
N LEU A 22 24.76 -8.89 12.00
CA LEU A 22 25.92 -8.13 11.54
C LEU A 22 26.70 -7.51 12.70
N LEU A 23 26.01 -6.98 13.74
CA LEU A 23 26.64 -6.52 14.98
C LEU A 23 27.38 -7.67 15.70
N GLN A 24 26.81 -8.87 15.70
CA GLN A 24 27.48 -10.04 16.29
C GLN A 24 28.78 -10.40 15.55
N ILE A 25 28.78 -10.32 14.21
CA ILE A 25 29.99 -10.57 13.40
C ILE A 25 31.05 -9.51 13.69
N ILE A 26 30.66 -8.23 13.83
CA ILE A 26 31.60 -7.13 14.13
C ILE A 26 32.18 -7.29 15.54
N LEU A 27 31.35 -7.62 16.54
CA LEU A 27 31.81 -7.89 17.92
C LEU A 27 32.78 -9.07 17.96
N GLN A 28 32.52 -10.11 17.16
CA GLN A 28 33.39 -11.29 17.08
C GLN A 28 34.73 -10.94 16.38
N GLN A 29 34.73 -10.05 15.39
CA GLN A 29 35.96 -9.58 14.74
C GLN A 29 36.77 -8.63 15.62
N LEU A 30 36.12 -7.81 16.45
CA LEU A 30 36.79 -6.93 17.43
C LEU A 30 37.58 -7.72 18.49
N THR A 31 37.13 -8.95 18.78
CA THR A 31 37.82 -9.82 19.78
C THR A 31 39.09 -10.47 19.21
N TYR A 32 39.24 -10.51 17.89
CA TYR A 32 40.36 -11.18 17.20
C TYR A 32 41.32 -10.21 16.52
N GLN A 33 41.09 -8.89 16.51
CA GLN A 33 41.91 -7.90 15.84
C GLN A 33 43.01 -7.34 16.74
N ASP A 34 44.22 -7.26 16.17
CA ASP A 34 45.42 -6.59 16.73
C ASP A 34 45.12 -5.08 16.93
N PRO A 35 45.42 -4.47 18.10
CA PRO A 35 45.02 -3.11 18.46
C PRO A 35 45.66 -1.98 17.62
N LEU A 36 46.42 -2.29 16.58
CA LEU A 36 47.22 -1.30 15.83
C LEU A 36 46.54 -0.71 14.58
N LYS A 37 45.33 -1.13 14.18
CA LYS A 37 44.57 -0.55 13.07
C LYS A 37 43.07 -0.46 13.29
N PRO A 38 42.56 0.46 14.15
CA PRO A 38 41.15 0.57 14.42
C PRO A 38 40.34 1.41 13.41
N MET A 39 40.97 2.00 12.37
CA MET A 39 40.32 3.04 11.55
C MET A 39 39.29 2.52 10.52
N ASP A 40 39.47 1.34 9.95
CA ASP A 40 38.57 0.85 8.87
C ASP A 40 37.19 0.42 9.38
N ASN A 41 37.07 0.06 10.65
CA ASN A 41 35.81 -0.43 11.21
C ASN A 41 34.78 0.70 11.47
N PHE A 42 35.23 1.92 11.77
CA PHE A 42 34.32 3.04 12.01
C PHE A 42 33.62 3.53 10.74
N GLU A 43 34.32 3.52 9.61
CA GLU A 43 33.74 3.90 8.32
C GLU A 43 32.68 2.90 7.87
N PHE A 44 32.95 1.62 8.05
CA PHE A 44 32.00 0.55 7.76
C PHE A 44 30.74 0.61 8.65
N VAL A 45 30.91 0.84 9.96
CA VAL A 45 29.77 1.01 10.90
C VAL A 45 28.96 2.25 10.54
N SER A 46 29.61 3.35 10.12
CA SER A 46 28.91 4.55 9.66
C SER A 46 28.07 4.30 8.41
N GLN A 47 28.62 3.58 7.43
CA GLN A 47 27.87 3.20 6.23
C GLN A 47 26.68 2.29 6.54
N LEU A 48 26.84 1.36 7.47
CA LEU A 48 25.75 0.51 7.94
C LEU A 48 24.66 1.29 8.66
N ALA A 49 25.03 2.27 9.47
CA ALA A 49 24.05 3.15 10.13
C ALA A 49 23.23 3.91 9.07
N GLN A 50 23.87 4.43 8.02
CA GLN A 50 23.18 5.09 6.92
C GLN A 50 22.25 4.12 6.17
N PHE A 51 22.65 2.88 5.93
CA PHE A 51 21.79 1.86 5.33
C PHE A 51 20.57 1.55 6.20
N SER A 52 20.78 1.44 7.52
CA SER A 52 19.71 1.21 8.48
C SER A 52 18.69 2.36 8.49
N GLU A 53 19.17 3.60 8.42
CA GLU A 53 18.30 4.78 8.32
C GLU A 53 17.47 4.77 7.04
N LEU A 54 18.09 4.44 5.88
CA LEU A 54 17.38 4.33 4.61
C LEU A 54 16.31 3.23 4.65
N GLN A 55 16.60 2.09 5.26
CA GLN A 55 15.66 0.99 5.43
C GLN A 55 14.49 1.39 6.34
N GLN A 56 14.77 2.15 7.40
CA GLN A 56 13.74 2.68 8.30
C GLN A 56 12.83 3.68 7.58
N ILE A 57 13.40 4.55 6.74
CA ILE A 57 12.64 5.49 5.89
C ILE A 57 11.75 4.73 4.90
N GLN A 58 12.24 3.66 4.27
CA GLN A 58 11.43 2.82 3.39
C GLN A 58 10.27 2.16 4.12
N THR A 59 10.52 1.64 5.32
CA THR A 59 9.48 1.03 6.18
C THR A 59 8.42 2.06 6.57
N LEU A 60 8.85 3.28 6.91
CA LEU A 60 7.96 4.40 7.19
C LEU A 60 7.08 4.75 5.98
N ASN A 61 7.67 4.89 4.80
CA ASN A 61 6.93 5.17 3.56
C ASN A 61 5.89 4.08 3.25
N THR A 62 6.24 2.82 3.44
CA THR A 62 5.31 1.70 3.27
C THR A 62 4.16 1.77 4.28
N SER A 63 4.45 2.10 5.53
CA SER A 63 3.44 2.26 6.58
C SER A 63 2.49 3.41 6.30
N ILE A 64 3.00 4.55 5.83
CA ILE A 64 2.19 5.71 5.41
C ILE A 64 1.29 5.33 4.24
N THR A 65 1.81 4.64 3.23
CA THR A 65 1.02 4.18 2.08
C THR A 65 -0.11 3.24 2.52
N SER A 66 0.17 2.31 3.43
CA SER A 66 -0.84 1.41 4.00
C SER A 66 -1.92 2.17 4.77
N LEU A 67 -1.53 3.19 5.53
CA LEU A 67 -2.47 4.05 6.25
C LEU A 67 -3.40 4.81 5.29
N LEU A 68 -2.84 5.42 4.24
CA LEU A 68 -3.60 6.14 3.21
C LEU A 68 -4.57 5.20 2.49
N THR A 69 -4.15 3.98 2.18
CA THR A 69 -5.00 2.96 1.55
C THR A 69 -6.15 2.56 2.46
N THR A 70 -5.89 2.36 3.76
CA THR A 70 -6.92 2.07 4.75
C THR A 70 -7.91 3.22 4.86
N GLN A 71 -7.43 4.45 4.90
CA GLN A 71 -8.29 5.63 4.96
C GLN A 71 -9.15 5.78 3.70
N ALA A 72 -8.59 5.55 2.51
CA ALA A 72 -9.35 5.54 1.26
C ALA A 72 -10.44 4.46 1.26
N SER A 73 -10.14 3.29 1.82
CA SER A 73 -11.10 2.20 1.96
C SER A 73 -12.28 2.56 2.88
N LEU A 74 -12.00 3.21 3.99
CA LEU A 74 -13.04 3.71 4.90
C LEU A 74 -13.91 4.78 4.24
N GLN A 75 -13.30 5.71 3.51
CA GLN A 75 -14.05 6.72 2.76
C GLN A 75 -14.95 6.08 1.69
N ALA A 76 -14.42 5.13 0.93
CA ALA A 76 -15.17 4.44 -0.12
C ALA A 76 -16.36 3.67 0.44
N THR A 77 -16.20 2.98 1.56
CA THR A 77 -17.33 2.27 2.22
C THR A 77 -18.39 3.24 2.74
N GLY A 78 -18.00 4.43 3.20
CA GLY A 78 -18.93 5.48 3.61
C GLY A 78 -19.78 6.04 2.46
N LEU A 79 -19.38 5.83 1.21
CA LEU A 79 -20.15 6.24 0.03
C LEU A 79 -21.23 5.24 -0.39
N LEU A 80 -21.26 4.04 0.17
CA LEU A 80 -22.28 3.04 -0.17
C LEU A 80 -23.69 3.60 0.05
N GLY A 81 -24.52 3.49 -0.99
CA GLY A 81 -25.90 4.00 -0.98
C GLY A 81 -26.02 5.52 -1.15
N GLN A 82 -24.92 6.25 -1.20
CA GLN A 82 -24.95 7.69 -1.44
C GLN A 82 -25.08 7.99 -2.93
N THR A 83 -25.75 9.09 -3.24
CA THR A 83 -25.75 9.64 -4.60
C THR A 83 -24.54 10.52 -4.77
N VAL A 84 -23.80 10.29 -5.84
CA VAL A 84 -22.54 11.01 -6.12
C VAL A 84 -22.51 11.51 -7.55
N ASP A 85 -21.83 12.62 -7.75
CA ASP A 85 -21.42 13.06 -9.06
C ASP A 85 -19.99 12.59 -9.32
N TYR A 86 -19.76 12.00 -10.48
CA TYR A 86 -18.45 11.47 -10.85
C TYR A 86 -18.11 11.78 -12.30
N SER A 87 -16.82 11.91 -12.58
CA SER A 87 -16.29 12.15 -13.92
C SER A 87 -15.32 11.04 -14.32
N THR A 88 -15.62 10.34 -15.40
CA THR A 88 -14.75 9.24 -15.89
C THR A 88 -13.70 9.71 -16.90
N ASN A 89 -13.95 10.82 -17.61
CA ASN A 89 -13.07 11.31 -18.70
C ASN A 89 -12.72 12.81 -18.57
N GLY A 90 -12.88 13.39 -17.39
CA GLY A 90 -12.49 14.80 -17.16
C GLY A 90 -13.41 15.87 -17.75
N SER A 91 -14.36 15.51 -18.61
CA SER A 91 -15.21 16.48 -19.32
C SER A 91 -16.71 16.30 -19.10
N THR A 92 -17.15 15.13 -18.70
CA THR A 92 -18.58 14.83 -18.45
C THR A 92 -18.77 14.37 -17.02
N THR A 93 -19.59 15.09 -16.29
CA THR A 93 -20.03 14.69 -14.96
C THR A 93 -21.33 13.90 -15.07
N SER A 94 -21.39 12.75 -14.47
CA SER A 94 -22.58 11.91 -14.39
C SER A 94 -22.98 11.74 -12.93
N THR A 95 -24.29 11.65 -12.67
CA THR A 95 -24.83 11.44 -11.34
C THR A 95 -25.35 10.00 -11.19
N GLY A 96 -25.04 9.36 -10.08
CA GLY A 96 -25.52 8.02 -9.81
C GLY A 96 -25.37 7.63 -8.34
N THR A 97 -25.90 6.47 -7.98
CA THR A 97 -25.85 5.92 -6.63
C THR A 97 -24.77 4.85 -6.53
N VAL A 98 -23.93 4.91 -5.52
CA VAL A 98 -22.89 3.91 -5.25
C VAL A 98 -23.55 2.61 -4.80
N GLN A 99 -23.47 1.57 -5.61
CA GLN A 99 -24.06 0.25 -5.33
C GLN A 99 -23.10 -0.68 -4.61
N SER A 100 -21.82 -0.65 -4.98
CA SER A 100 -20.83 -1.51 -4.38
C SER A 100 -19.45 -0.87 -4.38
N VAL A 101 -18.60 -1.31 -3.46
CA VAL A 101 -17.18 -0.99 -3.37
C VAL A 101 -16.41 -2.29 -3.54
N THR A 102 -15.46 -2.29 -4.48
CA THR A 102 -14.57 -3.43 -4.73
C THR A 102 -13.15 -3.03 -4.35
N PHE A 103 -12.43 -3.92 -3.70
CA PHE A 103 -11.03 -3.70 -3.32
C PHE A 103 -10.14 -4.56 -4.19
N SER A 104 -9.23 -3.94 -4.92
CA SER A 104 -8.22 -4.62 -5.73
C SER A 104 -6.84 -4.10 -5.35
N ASN A 105 -5.94 -4.97 -4.92
CA ASN A 105 -4.61 -4.60 -4.42
C ASN A 105 -4.64 -3.49 -3.35
N GLY A 106 -5.65 -3.51 -2.48
CA GLY A 106 -5.85 -2.50 -1.45
C GLY A 106 -6.46 -1.18 -1.93
N GLN A 107 -6.62 -0.97 -3.22
CA GLN A 107 -7.24 0.23 -3.78
C GLN A 107 -8.76 0.02 -3.91
N PRO A 108 -9.59 0.94 -3.36
CA PRO A 108 -11.04 0.88 -3.53
C PRO A 108 -11.44 1.39 -4.93
N SER A 109 -12.39 0.70 -5.55
CA SER A 109 -13.09 1.14 -6.75
C SER A 109 -14.60 1.02 -6.54
N LEU A 110 -15.34 1.95 -7.10
CA LEU A 110 -16.78 2.08 -6.92
C LEU A 110 -17.52 1.56 -8.15
N THR A 111 -18.66 0.92 -7.92
CA THR A 111 -19.64 0.67 -8.97
C THR A 111 -20.85 1.59 -8.72
N ILE A 112 -21.17 2.42 -9.71
CA ILE A 112 -22.17 3.46 -9.61
C ILE A 112 -23.29 3.16 -10.60
N ALA A 113 -24.54 3.16 -10.12
CA ALA A 113 -25.74 3.04 -10.97
C ALA A 113 -26.35 4.41 -11.22
N THR A 114 -26.56 4.73 -12.49
CA THR A 114 -27.28 5.93 -12.90
C THR A 114 -28.80 5.71 -12.84
N ALA A 115 -29.56 6.80 -12.81
CA ALA A 115 -31.03 6.75 -12.80
C ALA A 115 -31.63 6.01 -14.01
N GLY A 116 -30.88 5.89 -15.10
CA GLY A 116 -31.25 5.11 -16.30
C GLY A 116 -31.01 3.61 -16.21
N GLY A 117 -30.59 3.09 -15.04
CA GLY A 117 -30.30 1.67 -14.83
C GLY A 117 -28.95 1.20 -15.39
N GLN A 118 -28.15 2.09 -15.96
CA GLN A 118 -26.79 1.75 -16.39
C GLN A 118 -25.84 1.76 -15.19
N THR A 119 -24.90 0.82 -15.17
CA THR A 119 -23.87 0.73 -14.15
C THR A 119 -22.51 1.06 -14.72
N THR A 120 -21.77 1.92 -14.05
CA THR A 120 -20.37 2.21 -14.35
C THR A 120 -19.52 1.56 -13.26
N ALA A 121 -18.73 0.57 -13.64
CA ALA A 121 -17.82 -0.11 -12.72
C ALA A 121 -16.40 0.51 -12.76
N ASN A 122 -15.57 0.18 -11.76
CA ASN A 122 -14.19 0.61 -11.64
C ASN A 122 -14.00 2.14 -11.59
N VAL A 123 -14.95 2.85 -11.00
CA VAL A 123 -14.82 4.30 -10.77
C VAL A 123 -13.87 4.51 -9.59
N ALA A 124 -12.77 5.23 -9.81
CA ALA A 124 -11.83 5.56 -8.75
C ALA A 124 -12.46 6.54 -7.75
N LEU A 125 -12.07 6.47 -6.49
CA LEU A 125 -12.53 7.42 -5.47
C LEU A 125 -12.20 8.88 -5.85
N SER A 126 -11.07 9.11 -6.50
CA SER A 126 -10.64 10.42 -7.00
C SER A 126 -11.50 10.97 -8.14
N ALA A 127 -12.32 10.14 -8.77
CA ALA A 127 -13.24 10.57 -9.83
C ALA A 127 -14.55 11.16 -9.27
N ILE A 128 -14.81 11.02 -7.97
CA ILE A 128 -15.98 11.60 -7.31
C ILE A 128 -15.74 13.11 -7.14
N THR A 129 -16.66 13.90 -7.68
CA THR A 129 -16.59 15.37 -7.62
C THR A 129 -17.52 15.95 -6.56
N GLN A 130 -18.65 15.29 -6.28
CA GLN A 130 -19.62 15.74 -5.29
C GLN A 130 -20.35 14.55 -4.66
N ILE A 131 -20.73 14.68 -3.40
CA ILE A 131 -21.52 13.71 -2.67
C ILE A 131 -22.83 14.40 -2.28
N HIS A 132 -23.95 13.77 -2.62
CA HIS A 132 -25.26 14.24 -2.25
C HIS A 132 -25.77 13.48 -1.01
N SER A 133 -26.33 14.20 -0.07
CA SER A 133 -27.02 13.56 1.05
C SER A 133 -28.16 12.69 0.52
N ALA A 134 -28.30 11.47 1.05
CA ALA A 134 -29.43 10.63 0.71
C ALA A 134 -30.72 11.40 1.04
N THR A 135 -31.45 11.82 0.01
CA THR A 135 -32.76 12.41 0.23
C THR A 135 -33.68 11.29 0.73
N THR A 136 -33.98 11.29 2.02
CA THR A 136 -35.00 10.41 2.59
C THR A 136 -36.29 10.73 1.86
N LYS A 137 -36.70 9.88 0.93
CA LYS A 137 -38.01 9.99 0.31
C LYS A 137 -39.02 9.72 1.41
N ALA A 138 -39.59 10.79 1.95
CA ALA A 138 -40.72 10.66 2.86
C ALA A 138 -41.84 9.92 2.12
N GLN A 139 -42.31 8.82 2.72
CA GLN A 139 -43.51 8.11 2.30
C GLN A 139 -44.73 8.97 2.56
#